data_41cd238df08329abddf2fe5bbe31547b
#
_entry.id   41cd238df08329abddf2fe5bbe31547b
#
_cell.length_a   1.000
_cell.length_b   1.000
_cell.length_c   1.000
_cell.angle_alpha   90.00
_cell.angle_beta   90.00
_cell.angle_gamma   90.00
#
_symmetry.space_group_name_H-M   'P 1'
#
loop_
_entity.id
_entity.type
_entity.pdbx_description
1 polymer ?
#
loop_
_entity_poly.entity_id
_entity_poly.type
_entity_poly.pdbx_seq_one_letter_code
_entity_poly.pdbx_strand_id
1 'polypeptide(L)'
;MQISVSSTLTVYHDGQFWVGLAEHVEDGRYGAARIVFGAEPSDEEILRFVVNKWAKLSFFGHDSTEASKPARNPKRRAREASKALKLPAMSTKAQQALANQRETMKRKSAQARSQRRADEAEARFEQRKLKRKQKHRGH
;
A
#
# COMPACT_ATOMS: atom_id res chain seq x y z
N MET A 1 6.06 -23.50 -19.88
CA MET A 1 6.11 -22.77 -18.60
C MET A 1 4.71 -22.78 -18.01
N GLN A 2 4.58 -23.33 -16.85
CA GLN A 2 3.30 -23.31 -16.13
C GLN A 2 3.32 -22.07 -15.23
N ILE A 3 2.56 -21.06 -15.58
CA ILE A 3 2.39 -19.87 -14.75
C ILE A 3 1.47 -20.26 -13.60
N SER A 4 1.99 -20.25 -12.37
CA SER A 4 1.20 -20.51 -11.17
C SER A 4 0.70 -19.19 -10.61
N VAL A 5 -0.59 -18.93 -10.75
CA VAL A 5 -1.25 -17.75 -10.19
C VAL A 5 -2.23 -18.22 -9.13
N SER A 6 -2.14 -17.63 -7.95
CA SER A 6 -3.07 -17.84 -6.85
C SER A 6 -3.54 -16.50 -6.30
N SER A 7 -4.84 -16.38 -6.13
CA SER A 7 -5.45 -15.15 -5.58
C SER A 7 -6.46 -15.49 -4.51
N THR A 8 -6.40 -14.80 -3.39
CA THR A 8 -7.28 -15.00 -2.24
C THR A 8 -7.84 -13.65 -1.78
N LEU A 9 -9.11 -13.60 -1.52
CA LEU A 9 -9.78 -12.46 -0.89
C LEU A 9 -10.32 -12.88 0.49
N THR A 10 -9.79 -12.28 1.53
CA THR A 10 -10.27 -12.50 2.91
C THR A 10 -11.04 -11.27 3.35
N VAL A 11 -12.31 -11.44 3.70
CA VAL A 11 -13.19 -10.36 4.20
C VAL A 11 -13.34 -10.49 5.71
N TYR A 12 -13.09 -9.41 6.43
CA TYR A 12 -13.16 -9.38 7.89
C TYR A 12 -13.51 -7.98 8.41
N HIS A 13 -13.95 -7.89 9.66
CA HIS A 13 -14.21 -6.63 10.35
C HIS A 13 -12.97 -6.22 11.17
N ASP A 14 -12.44 -5.01 10.93
CA ASP A 14 -11.20 -4.53 11.59
C ASP A 14 -11.46 -3.78 12.92
N GLY A 15 -12.71 -3.80 13.40
CA GLY A 15 -13.17 -3.07 14.59
C GLY A 15 -13.90 -1.77 14.24
N GLN A 16 -13.74 -1.25 13.03
CA GLN A 16 -14.40 -0.02 12.57
C GLN A 16 -15.16 -0.23 11.25
N PHE A 17 -14.57 -0.96 10.32
CA PHE A 17 -15.13 -1.20 8.99
C PHE A 17 -14.96 -2.65 8.56
N TRP A 18 -15.80 -3.08 7.64
CA TRP A 18 -15.57 -4.30 6.89
C TRP A 18 -14.49 -4.07 5.84
N VAL A 19 -13.51 -4.94 5.85
CA VAL A 19 -12.28 -4.80 5.07
C VAL A 19 -12.02 -6.09 4.30
N GLY A 20 -11.53 -5.96 3.09
CA GLY A 20 -11.01 -7.06 2.29
C GLY A 20 -9.47 -7.01 2.27
N LEU A 21 -8.86 -8.15 2.47
CA LEU A 21 -7.45 -8.38 2.18
C LEU A 21 -7.36 -9.23 0.92
N ALA A 22 -6.91 -8.61 -0.17
CA ALA A 22 -6.61 -9.31 -1.41
C ALA A 22 -5.14 -9.73 -1.40
N GLU A 23 -4.89 -11.01 -1.54
CA GLU A 23 -3.56 -11.59 -1.65
C GLU A 23 -3.40 -12.20 -3.04
N HIS A 24 -2.29 -11.93 -3.68
CA HIS A 24 -1.99 -12.40 -5.01
C HIS A 24 -0.57 -12.96 -5.07
N VAL A 25 -0.43 -14.14 -5.61
CA VAL A 25 0.87 -14.79 -5.83
C VAL A 25 0.97 -15.12 -7.30
N GLU A 26 1.97 -14.58 -7.97
CA GLU A 26 2.28 -14.83 -9.37
C GLU A 26 3.77 -15.13 -9.52
N ASP A 27 4.12 -16.26 -10.06
CA ASP A 27 5.52 -16.70 -10.25
C ASP A 27 6.40 -16.56 -8.98
N GLY A 28 5.84 -16.90 -7.82
CA GLY A 28 6.53 -16.80 -6.53
C GLY A 28 6.63 -15.38 -5.96
N ARG A 29 6.09 -14.37 -6.64
CA ARG A 29 5.99 -13.00 -6.14
C ARG A 29 4.69 -12.82 -5.39
N TYR A 30 4.80 -12.38 -4.16
CA TYR A 30 3.65 -12.15 -3.29
C TYR A 30 3.30 -10.67 -3.27
N GLY A 31 2.03 -10.36 -3.45
CA GLY A 31 1.48 -9.02 -3.29
C GLY A 31 0.20 -9.04 -2.46
N ALA A 32 -0.02 -7.99 -1.69
CA ALA A 32 -1.25 -7.79 -0.95
C ALA A 32 -1.83 -6.38 -1.16
N ALA A 33 -3.15 -6.29 -1.12
CA ALA A 33 -3.87 -5.02 -1.18
C ALA A 33 -5.02 -5.02 -0.17
N ARG A 34 -5.23 -3.88 0.48
CA ARG A 34 -6.35 -3.68 1.42
C ARG A 34 -7.47 -2.92 0.72
N ILE A 35 -8.67 -3.41 0.88
CA ILE A 35 -9.91 -2.84 0.35
C ILE A 35 -10.80 -2.49 1.54
N VAL A 36 -11.47 -1.35 1.50
CA VAL A 36 -12.45 -0.95 2.53
C VAL A 36 -13.84 -1.01 1.90
N PHE A 37 -14.68 -1.90 2.41
CA PHE A 37 -16.09 -2.00 2.02
C PHE A 37 -16.96 -1.03 2.82
N GLY A 38 -16.58 -0.75 4.06
CA GLY A 38 -17.35 0.08 5.00
C GLY A 38 -18.37 -0.75 5.76
N ALA A 39 -19.56 -0.97 5.21
CA ALA A 39 -20.55 -1.88 5.74
C ALA A 39 -20.22 -3.35 5.39
N GLU A 40 -20.95 -4.29 5.99
CA GLU A 40 -20.83 -5.72 5.64
C GLU A 40 -21.19 -5.93 4.17
N PRO A 41 -20.24 -6.40 3.35
CA PRO A 41 -20.51 -6.60 1.94
C PRO A 41 -21.36 -7.85 1.73
N SER A 42 -22.36 -7.75 0.85
CA SER A 42 -23.09 -8.92 0.38
C SER A 42 -22.26 -9.74 -0.61
N ASP A 43 -22.63 -11.00 -0.81
CA ASP A 43 -21.98 -11.89 -1.78
C ASP A 43 -21.96 -11.29 -3.19
N GLU A 44 -23.05 -10.58 -3.58
CA GLU A 44 -23.10 -9.88 -4.87
C GLU A 44 -22.11 -8.73 -4.96
N GLU A 45 -21.92 -7.97 -3.88
CA GLU A 45 -20.96 -6.86 -3.85
C GLU A 45 -19.54 -7.38 -3.94
N ILE A 46 -19.25 -8.49 -3.26
CA ILE A 46 -17.95 -9.18 -3.35
C ILE A 46 -17.73 -9.66 -4.78
N LEU A 47 -18.72 -10.32 -5.40
CA LEU A 47 -18.62 -10.78 -6.78
C LEU A 47 -18.41 -9.64 -7.77
N ARG A 48 -19.19 -8.56 -7.65
CA ARG A 48 -19.02 -7.35 -8.48
C ARG A 48 -17.64 -6.72 -8.31
N PHE A 49 -17.13 -6.72 -7.09
CA PHE A 49 -15.79 -6.24 -6.80
C PHE A 49 -14.72 -7.08 -7.52
N VAL A 50 -14.81 -8.42 -7.40
CA VAL A 50 -13.85 -9.33 -8.03
C VAL A 50 -13.89 -9.20 -9.56
N VAL A 51 -15.06 -9.13 -10.16
CA VAL A 51 -15.19 -9.05 -11.62
C VAL A 51 -14.73 -7.70 -12.18
N ASN A 52 -15.07 -6.58 -11.52
CA ASN A 52 -14.91 -5.25 -12.11
C ASN A 52 -13.70 -4.47 -11.57
N LYS A 53 -13.26 -4.76 -10.36
CA LYS A 53 -12.25 -3.95 -9.65
C LYS A 53 -10.97 -4.70 -9.35
N TRP A 54 -10.95 -6.02 -9.37
CA TRP A 54 -9.77 -6.82 -9.05
C TRP A 54 -8.56 -6.45 -9.91
N ALA A 55 -8.74 -6.35 -11.21
CA ALA A 55 -7.67 -6.00 -12.16
C ALA A 55 -7.09 -4.59 -11.95
N LYS A 56 -7.81 -3.72 -11.23
CA LYS A 56 -7.37 -2.35 -10.92
C LYS A 56 -6.67 -2.22 -9.58
N LEU A 57 -6.55 -3.32 -8.83
CA LEU A 57 -5.87 -3.31 -7.54
C LEU A 57 -4.37 -3.14 -7.73
N SER A 58 -3.80 -2.27 -6.90
CA SER A 58 -2.35 -2.16 -6.77
C SER A 58 -1.89 -3.07 -5.63
N PHE A 59 -1.19 -4.13 -5.97
CA PHE A 59 -0.60 -5.04 -5.00
C PHE A 59 0.76 -4.52 -4.53
N PHE A 60 1.03 -4.63 -3.24
CA PHE A 60 2.26 -4.20 -2.60
C PHE A 60 2.94 -5.41 -1.96
N GLY A 61 4.26 -5.48 -2.00
CA GLY A 61 5.03 -6.55 -1.39
C GLY A 61 5.69 -7.50 -2.39
N HIS A 62 6.21 -7.00 -3.49
CA HIS A 62 6.87 -7.79 -4.54
C HIS A 62 8.20 -8.46 -4.13
N ASP A 63 8.45 -8.62 -2.85
CA ASP A 63 9.62 -9.35 -2.42
C ASP A 63 9.46 -10.82 -2.79
N SER A 64 10.33 -11.26 -3.71
CA SER A 64 10.56 -12.68 -3.92
C SER A 64 10.74 -13.33 -2.56
N THR A 65 9.88 -14.28 -2.24
CA THR A 65 10.05 -15.12 -1.07
C THR A 65 11.23 -16.04 -1.27
N GLU A 66 12.42 -15.51 -1.32
CA GLU A 66 13.55 -16.32 -0.92
C GLU A 66 13.37 -16.54 0.58
N ALA A 67 12.79 -17.67 0.92
CA ALA A 67 12.80 -18.15 2.28
C ALA A 67 14.25 -18.08 2.74
N SER A 68 14.52 -17.19 3.71
CA SER A 68 15.86 -17.00 4.22
C SER A 68 16.37 -18.37 4.61
N LYS A 69 17.45 -18.84 3.95
CA LYS A 69 17.99 -20.18 4.18
C LYS A 69 18.22 -20.33 5.67
N PRO A 70 17.64 -21.35 6.30
CA PRO A 70 17.76 -21.53 7.74
C PRO A 70 19.23 -21.58 8.13
N ALA A 71 19.60 -20.88 9.20
CA ALA A 71 20.98 -20.83 9.67
C ALA A 71 21.57 -22.24 9.80
N ARG A 72 22.77 -22.45 9.29
CA ARG A 72 23.43 -23.76 9.29
C ARG A 72 23.74 -24.28 10.69
N ASN A 73 23.86 -23.38 11.68
CA ASN A 73 24.18 -23.71 13.06
C ASN A 73 22.89 -23.96 13.88
N PRO A 74 22.72 -25.14 14.53
CA PRO A 74 21.52 -25.48 15.31
C PRO A 74 21.21 -24.52 16.45
N LYS A 75 22.24 -24.02 17.17
CA LYS A 75 22.06 -23.02 18.25
C LYS A 75 21.53 -21.69 17.72
N ARG A 76 21.96 -21.27 16.54
CA ARG A 76 21.48 -20.07 15.89
C ARG A 76 20.03 -20.23 15.42
N ARG A 77 19.68 -21.40 14.87
CA ARG A 77 18.29 -21.75 14.50
C ARG A 77 17.35 -21.68 15.71
N ALA A 78 17.75 -22.25 16.84
CA ALA A 78 16.96 -22.23 18.07
C ALA A 78 16.76 -20.79 18.59
N ARG A 79 17.80 -19.94 18.53
CA ARG A 79 17.70 -18.52 18.91
C ARG A 79 16.81 -17.73 17.96
N GLU A 80 16.91 -17.96 16.66
CA GLU A 80 16.07 -17.32 15.64
C GLU A 80 14.60 -17.74 15.79
N ALA A 81 14.33 -19.04 16.03
CA ALA A 81 12.99 -19.54 16.30
C ALA A 81 12.40 -18.93 17.61
N SER A 82 13.19 -18.89 18.67
CA SER A 82 12.77 -18.26 19.95
C SER A 82 12.51 -16.77 19.81
N LYS A 83 13.30 -16.08 18.98
CA LYS A 83 13.10 -14.65 18.67
C LYS A 83 11.86 -14.43 17.81
N ALA A 84 11.60 -15.32 16.84
CA ALA A 84 10.40 -15.28 16.02
C ALA A 84 9.12 -15.52 16.82
N LEU A 85 9.16 -16.40 17.84
CA LEU A 85 8.03 -16.63 18.76
C LEU A 85 7.75 -15.45 19.69
N LYS A 86 8.75 -14.63 19.99
CA LYS A 86 8.59 -13.42 20.81
C LYS A 86 8.10 -12.21 20.00
N LEU A 87 8.22 -12.24 18.69
CA LEU A 87 7.60 -11.24 17.83
C LEU A 87 6.08 -11.48 17.87
N PRO A 88 5.28 -10.42 18.08
CA PRO A 88 3.83 -10.58 18.03
C PRO A 88 3.47 -11.17 16.66
N ALA A 89 2.47 -12.07 16.64
CA ALA A 89 1.98 -12.80 15.46
C ALA A 89 1.57 -11.89 14.25
N MET A 90 1.76 -10.61 14.40
CA MET A 90 1.38 -9.54 13.49
C MET A 90 2.38 -9.28 12.34
N SER A 91 3.45 -10.03 12.24
CA SER A 91 4.45 -9.88 11.16
C SER A 91 4.20 -10.89 10.03
N THR A 92 2.96 -10.98 9.57
CA THR A 92 2.69 -11.71 8.33
C THR A 92 3.15 -10.87 7.12
N LYS A 93 3.51 -11.54 6.03
CA LYS A 93 3.87 -10.87 4.77
C LYS A 93 2.82 -9.86 4.31
N ALA A 94 1.54 -10.19 4.51
CA ALA A 94 0.44 -9.30 4.22
C ALA A 94 0.52 -8.00 5.03
N GLN A 95 0.86 -8.06 6.30
CA GLN A 95 0.97 -6.87 7.15
C GLN A 95 2.18 -6.02 6.78
N GLN A 96 3.31 -6.62 6.42
CA GLN A 96 4.46 -5.90 5.90
C GLN A 96 4.14 -5.20 4.59
N ALA A 97 3.46 -5.90 3.66
CA ALA A 97 3.00 -5.33 2.41
C ALA A 97 2.05 -4.14 2.63
N LEU A 98 1.11 -4.26 3.57
CA LEU A 98 0.20 -3.18 3.93
C LEU A 98 0.90 -2.01 4.63
N ALA A 99 1.93 -2.27 5.43
CA ALA A 99 2.77 -1.23 6.02
C ALA A 99 3.50 -0.44 4.93
N ASN A 100 4.11 -1.11 3.96
CA ASN A 100 4.76 -0.49 2.81
C ASN A 100 3.77 0.33 1.97
N GLN A 101 2.55 -0.17 1.79
CA GLN A 101 1.48 0.57 1.13
C GLN A 101 1.18 1.89 1.84
N ARG A 102 1.01 1.86 3.17
CA ARG A 102 0.74 3.06 3.98
C ARG A 102 1.88 4.07 3.90
N GLU A 103 3.13 3.61 3.95
CA GLU A 103 4.29 4.50 3.82
C GLU A 103 4.35 5.14 2.43
N THR A 104 4.13 4.36 1.38
CA THR A 104 4.11 4.86 0.00
C THR A 104 3.02 5.90 -0.20
N MET A 105 1.82 5.66 0.34
CA MET A 105 0.71 6.61 0.31
C MET A 105 1.02 7.90 1.07
N LYS A 106 1.64 7.80 2.26
CA LYS A 106 2.08 8.96 3.03
C LYS A 106 3.11 9.79 2.27
N ARG A 107 4.11 9.15 1.66
CA ARG A 107 5.14 9.83 0.84
C ARG A 107 4.51 10.55 -0.35
N LYS A 108 3.64 9.88 -1.11
CA LYS A 108 2.91 10.49 -2.25
C LYS A 108 2.06 11.68 -1.81
N SER A 109 1.32 11.56 -0.71
CA SER A 109 0.51 12.64 -0.16
C SER A 109 1.35 13.82 0.31
N ALA A 110 2.50 13.57 0.95
CA ALA A 110 3.42 14.63 1.38
C ALA A 110 4.04 15.35 0.18
N GLN A 111 4.46 14.61 -0.86
CA GLN A 111 4.97 15.19 -2.11
C GLN A 111 3.93 16.05 -2.82
N ALA A 112 2.69 15.54 -2.96
CA ALA A 112 1.60 16.28 -3.58
C ALA A 112 1.28 17.57 -2.82
N ARG A 113 1.32 17.54 -1.48
CA ARG A 113 1.11 18.72 -0.64
C ARG A 113 2.24 19.74 -0.78
N SER A 114 3.49 19.26 -0.85
CA SER A 114 4.64 20.13 -1.09
C SER A 114 4.56 20.80 -2.46
N GLN A 115 4.22 20.03 -3.51
CA GLN A 115 4.06 20.57 -4.86
C GLN A 115 2.97 21.63 -4.93
N ARG A 116 1.79 21.38 -4.35
CA ARG A 116 0.72 22.37 -4.29
C ARG A 116 1.14 23.68 -3.62
N ARG A 117 1.89 23.60 -2.53
CA ARG A 117 2.41 24.79 -1.84
C ARG A 117 3.41 25.57 -2.71
N ALA A 118 4.26 24.85 -3.46
CA ALA A 118 5.19 25.47 -4.39
C ALA A 118 4.44 26.19 -5.52
N ASP A 119 3.48 25.51 -6.14
CA ASP A 119 2.65 26.05 -7.23
C ASP A 119 1.84 27.28 -6.77
N GLU A 120 1.26 27.22 -5.57
CA GLU A 120 0.55 28.37 -4.98
C GLU A 120 1.48 29.55 -4.69
N ALA A 121 2.69 29.28 -4.21
CA ALA A 121 3.67 30.33 -3.94
C ALA A 121 4.11 31.01 -5.25
N GLU A 122 4.35 30.23 -6.29
CA GLU A 122 4.69 30.74 -7.61
C GLU A 122 3.57 31.55 -8.23
N ALA A 123 2.32 31.07 -8.18
CA ALA A 123 1.15 31.79 -8.65
C ALA A 123 0.98 33.14 -7.91
N ARG A 124 1.17 33.16 -6.59
CA ARG A 124 1.14 34.41 -5.79
C ARG A 124 2.28 35.37 -6.16
N PHE A 125 3.45 34.82 -6.49
CA PHE A 125 4.58 35.63 -6.93
C PHE A 125 4.29 36.29 -8.29
N GLU A 126 3.77 35.51 -9.25
CA GLU A 126 3.42 36.03 -10.57
C GLU A 126 2.30 37.09 -10.51
N GLN A 127 1.27 36.84 -9.70
CA GLN A 127 0.23 37.83 -9.49
C GLN A 127 0.79 39.16 -8.93
N ARG A 128 1.72 39.10 -7.96
CA ARG A 128 2.38 40.28 -7.42
C ARG A 128 3.21 41.02 -8.48
N LYS A 129 3.91 40.27 -9.33
CA LYS A 129 4.69 40.78 -10.45
C LYS A 129 3.81 41.48 -11.48
N LEU A 130 2.67 40.89 -11.83
CA LEU A 130 1.69 41.49 -12.75
C LEU A 130 1.09 42.80 -12.16
N LYS A 131 0.68 42.78 -10.90
CA LYS A 131 0.16 44.00 -10.22
C LYS A 131 1.18 45.14 -10.18
N ARG A 132 2.47 44.83 -9.95
CA ARG A 132 3.54 45.84 -10.03
C ARG A 132 3.69 46.41 -11.44
N LYS A 133 3.70 45.57 -12.48
CA LYS A 133 3.78 46.00 -13.89
C LYS A 133 2.59 46.89 -14.26
N GLN A 134 1.37 46.54 -13.83
CA GLN A 134 0.17 47.37 -14.09
C GLN A 134 0.26 48.70 -13.41
N LYS A 135 0.74 48.76 -12.16
CA LYS A 135 0.89 50.03 -11.42
C LYS A 135 1.92 50.98 -12.06
N HIS A 136 2.97 50.47 -12.71
CA HIS A 136 3.97 51.27 -13.41
C HIS A 136 3.57 51.67 -14.82
N ARG A 137 2.51 51.10 -15.41
CA ARG A 137 1.97 51.50 -16.72
C ARG A 137 0.94 52.62 -16.65
N GLY A 138 0.53 53.01 -15.47
CA GLY A 138 -0.50 54.04 -15.23
C GLY A 138 0.06 55.45 -14.90
N HIS A 139 1.34 55.68 -15.19
CA HIS A 139 1.97 57.03 -15.11
C HIS A 139 2.60 57.39 -16.44
#